data_e1e2b00fa646e7d841f866935ba82a52
#
_entry.id   e1e2b00fa646e7d841f866935ba82a52
#
_cell.length_a   1.000
_cell.length_b   1.000
_cell.length_c   1.000
_cell.angle_alpha   90.00
_cell.angle_beta   90.00
_cell.angle_gamma   90.00
#
_symmetry.space_group_name_H-M   'P 1'
#
loop_
_entity.id
_entity.type
_entity.pdbx_description
1 polymer ?
#
loop_
_entity_poly.entity_id
_entity_poly.type
_entity_poly.pdbx_seq_one_letter_code
_entity_poly.pdbx_strand_id
1 'polypeptide(L)'
;MALIRYKSPLAAVTFPRFINSSTPMQAAAPAQEVSRLLRLVGVGSDVLRGFGLVLLATAGLSLFIALWSAVRERRFDLAMLRMLGAPAHRVAGLLVCEAWWLALLASAAGLLAGHVLAEVAGQMLQAERSLNVTGWVWLPAEWWIPAGALLVATLAACLPALNVYRRVDVLSLLNNG
;
A
#
# COMPACT_ATOMS: atom_id res chain seq x y z
N MET A 1 38.57 -22.60 -16.95
CA MET A 1 37.84 -21.36 -16.68
C MET A 1 38.86 -20.23 -16.55
N ALA A 2 38.86 -19.19 -17.40
CA ALA A 2 39.84 -18.10 -17.34
C ALA A 2 39.15 -16.84 -16.82
N LEU A 3 39.73 -16.21 -15.79
CA LEU A 3 39.28 -14.93 -15.24
C LEU A 3 40.11 -13.82 -15.89
N ILE A 4 39.41 -12.92 -16.60
CA ILE A 4 40.05 -11.81 -17.31
C ILE A 4 39.74 -10.51 -16.59
N ARG A 5 40.78 -9.77 -16.19
CA ARG A 5 40.66 -8.45 -15.61
C ARG A 5 40.85 -7.37 -16.69
N TYR A 6 39.83 -6.58 -16.91
CA TYR A 6 39.89 -5.52 -17.93
C TYR A 6 40.58 -4.28 -17.38
N LYS A 7 41.43 -3.65 -18.22
CA LYS A 7 42.11 -2.39 -17.90
C LYS A 7 41.28 -1.16 -18.30
N SER A 8 40.28 -1.33 -19.16
CA SER A 8 39.42 -0.24 -19.60
C SER A 8 37.94 -0.64 -19.56
N PRO A 9 37.03 0.29 -19.25
CA PRO A 9 35.58 0.04 -19.24
C PRO A 9 35.04 -0.38 -20.63
N LEU A 10 35.64 0.13 -21.70
CA LEU A 10 35.25 -0.20 -23.09
C LEU A 10 35.54 -1.67 -23.42
N ALA A 11 36.67 -2.19 -22.95
CA ALA A 11 37.06 -3.59 -23.17
C ALA A 11 36.10 -4.54 -22.45
N ALA A 12 35.53 -4.16 -21.28
CA ALA A 12 34.57 -4.96 -20.54
C ALA A 12 33.25 -5.17 -21.31
N VAL A 13 32.90 -4.27 -22.23
CA VAL A 13 31.68 -4.35 -23.05
C VAL A 13 31.90 -5.04 -24.38
N THR A 14 33.02 -4.72 -25.01
CA THR A 14 33.31 -5.19 -26.40
C THR A 14 33.91 -6.58 -26.44
N PHE A 15 34.77 -6.92 -25.48
CA PHE A 15 35.50 -8.18 -25.48
C PHE A 15 34.61 -9.43 -25.34
N PRO A 16 33.62 -9.48 -24.45
CA PRO A 16 32.70 -10.60 -24.37
C PRO A 16 31.89 -10.79 -25.67
N ARG A 17 31.48 -9.69 -26.30
CA ARG A 17 30.79 -9.76 -27.61
C ARG A 17 31.68 -10.34 -28.70
N PHE A 18 32.92 -9.90 -28.75
CA PHE A 18 33.88 -10.37 -29.74
C PHE A 18 34.15 -11.88 -29.57
N ILE A 19 34.38 -12.35 -28.34
CA ILE A 19 34.58 -13.78 -28.07
C ILE A 19 33.35 -14.60 -28.47
N ASN A 20 32.17 -14.17 -28.11
CA ASN A 20 30.93 -14.91 -28.38
C ASN A 20 30.56 -14.92 -29.88
N SER A 21 31.05 -13.95 -30.67
CA SER A 21 30.76 -13.89 -32.10
C SER A 21 31.85 -14.53 -32.99
N SER A 22 33.10 -14.58 -32.51
CA SER A 22 34.27 -15.00 -33.33
C SER A 22 34.88 -16.33 -32.89
N THR A 23 34.45 -16.89 -31.74
CA THR A 23 35.04 -18.14 -31.24
C THR A 23 33.92 -19.07 -30.66
N PRO A 24 34.18 -20.41 -30.63
CA PRO A 24 33.23 -21.33 -29.99
C PRO A 24 33.22 -21.26 -28.46
N MET A 25 33.92 -20.28 -27.86
CA MET A 25 33.97 -20.05 -26.43
C MET A 25 32.87 -19.08 -25.98
N GLN A 26 32.37 -19.25 -24.72
CA GLN A 26 31.43 -18.32 -24.12
C GLN A 26 32.15 -17.41 -23.12
N ALA A 27 32.04 -16.11 -23.33
CA ALA A 27 32.46 -15.09 -22.38
C ALA A 27 31.24 -14.46 -21.72
N ALA A 28 31.16 -14.55 -20.39
CA ALA A 28 30.14 -13.90 -19.60
C ALA A 28 30.71 -12.64 -18.91
N ALA A 29 29.96 -11.56 -18.92
CA ALA A 29 30.25 -10.34 -18.15
C ALA A 29 29.37 -10.29 -16.93
N PRO A 30 29.79 -10.81 -15.74
CA PRO A 30 28.95 -10.95 -14.57
C PRO A 30 28.32 -9.62 -14.11
N ALA A 31 29.07 -8.52 -14.23
CA ALA A 31 28.59 -7.18 -13.87
C ALA A 31 27.37 -6.72 -14.70
N GLN A 32 27.32 -7.08 -15.98
CA GLN A 32 26.19 -6.74 -16.85
C GLN A 32 24.96 -7.59 -16.53
N GLU A 33 25.15 -8.88 -16.29
CA GLU A 33 24.05 -9.78 -15.93
C GLU A 33 23.46 -9.41 -14.56
N VAL A 34 24.29 -9.13 -13.56
CA VAL A 34 23.81 -8.65 -12.25
C VAL A 34 23.04 -7.35 -12.38
N SER A 35 23.54 -6.38 -13.16
CA SER A 35 22.83 -5.11 -13.35
C SER A 35 21.53 -5.25 -14.13
N ARG A 36 21.44 -6.26 -15.02
CA ARG A 36 20.19 -6.60 -15.71
C ARG A 36 19.18 -7.24 -14.78
N LEU A 37 19.61 -8.17 -13.93
CA LEU A 37 18.76 -8.78 -12.90
C LEU A 37 18.25 -7.75 -11.91
N LEU A 38 19.11 -6.85 -11.42
CA LEU A 38 18.71 -5.78 -10.52
C LEU A 38 17.68 -4.83 -11.15
N ARG A 39 17.80 -4.53 -12.45
CA ARG A 39 16.80 -3.75 -13.16
C ARG A 39 15.47 -4.48 -13.29
N LEU A 40 15.47 -5.77 -13.57
CA LEU A 40 14.24 -6.56 -13.64
C LEU A 40 13.52 -6.61 -12.29
N VAL A 41 14.28 -6.78 -11.19
CA VAL A 41 13.74 -6.71 -9.83
C VAL A 41 13.18 -5.31 -9.52
N GLY A 42 13.88 -4.24 -9.94
CA GLY A 42 13.43 -2.86 -9.82
C GLY A 42 12.09 -2.62 -10.51
N VAL A 43 11.98 -3.02 -11.78
CA VAL A 43 10.72 -2.91 -12.55
C VAL A 43 9.59 -3.70 -11.88
N GLY A 44 9.86 -4.93 -11.42
CA GLY A 44 8.88 -5.73 -10.67
C GLY A 44 8.40 -5.03 -9.39
N SER A 45 9.32 -4.43 -8.65
CA SER A 45 9.00 -3.65 -7.45
C SER A 45 8.14 -2.42 -7.76
N ASP A 46 8.43 -1.70 -8.84
CA ASP A 46 7.65 -0.51 -9.23
C ASP A 46 6.24 -0.87 -9.69
N VAL A 47 6.07 -1.99 -10.40
CA VAL A 47 4.76 -2.53 -10.76
C VAL A 47 3.95 -2.88 -9.51
N LEU A 48 4.57 -3.59 -8.54
CA LEU A 48 3.90 -3.93 -7.28
C LEU A 48 3.49 -2.68 -6.48
N ARG A 49 4.32 -1.65 -6.46
CA ARG A 49 3.97 -0.35 -5.84
C ARG A 49 2.78 0.30 -6.55
N GLY A 50 2.75 0.26 -7.88
CA GLY A 50 1.62 0.75 -8.67
C GLY A 50 0.32 0.03 -8.31
N PHE A 51 0.34 -1.29 -8.23
CA PHE A 51 -0.81 -2.09 -7.77
C PHE A 51 -1.22 -1.72 -6.35
N GLY A 52 -0.28 -1.58 -5.43
CA GLY A 52 -0.54 -1.16 -4.05
C GLY A 52 -1.27 0.18 -3.97
N LEU A 53 -0.89 1.16 -4.80
CA LEU A 53 -1.57 2.45 -4.86
C LEU A 53 -3.01 2.33 -5.39
N VAL A 54 -3.24 1.51 -6.41
CA VAL A 54 -4.59 1.26 -6.94
C VAL A 54 -5.46 0.57 -5.89
N LEU A 55 -4.92 -0.43 -5.18
CA LEU A 55 -5.64 -1.10 -4.09
C LEU A 55 -5.94 -0.13 -2.94
N LEU A 56 -5.02 0.74 -2.58
CA LEU A 56 -5.23 1.76 -1.55
C LEU A 56 -6.33 2.74 -1.96
N ALA A 57 -6.35 3.18 -3.22
CA ALA A 57 -7.40 4.06 -3.74
C ALA A 57 -8.77 3.38 -3.73
N THR A 58 -8.86 2.13 -4.16
CA THR A 58 -10.10 1.34 -4.10
C THR A 58 -10.57 1.08 -2.67
N ALA A 59 -9.66 0.80 -1.75
CA ALA A 59 -9.99 0.66 -0.32
C ALA A 59 -10.53 1.97 0.26
N GLY A 60 -9.93 3.11 -0.08
CA GLY A 60 -10.41 4.44 0.33
C GLY A 60 -11.80 4.74 -0.21
N LEU A 61 -12.06 4.41 -1.47
CA LEU A 61 -13.39 4.58 -2.09
C LEU A 61 -14.43 3.66 -1.41
N SER A 62 -14.08 2.42 -1.12
CA SER A 62 -14.97 1.49 -0.41
C SER A 62 -15.30 1.98 1.00
N LEU A 63 -14.30 2.48 1.73
CA LEU A 63 -14.49 3.07 3.04
C LEU A 63 -15.40 4.31 2.96
N PHE A 64 -15.19 5.17 1.96
CA PHE A 64 -16.05 6.33 1.72
C PHE A 64 -17.52 5.92 1.50
N ILE A 65 -17.77 4.92 0.62
CA ILE A 65 -19.12 4.42 0.35
C ILE A 65 -19.76 3.84 1.62
N ALA A 66 -19.00 3.04 2.38
CA ALA A 66 -19.47 2.46 3.64
C ALA A 66 -19.85 3.53 4.67
N LEU A 67 -19.01 4.54 4.88
CA LEU A 67 -19.30 5.65 5.80
C LEU A 67 -20.48 6.50 5.32
N TRP A 68 -20.59 6.75 4.01
CA TRP A 68 -21.71 7.47 3.43
C TRP A 68 -23.04 6.73 3.65
N SER A 69 -23.03 5.40 3.45
CA SER A 69 -24.19 4.54 3.69
C SER A 69 -24.57 4.53 5.18
N ALA A 70 -23.59 4.35 6.05
CA ALA A 70 -23.80 4.34 7.51
C ALA A 70 -24.41 5.66 8.01
N VAL A 71 -23.95 6.82 7.50
CA VAL A 71 -24.54 8.12 7.82
C VAL A 71 -25.99 8.20 7.34
N ARG A 72 -26.30 7.68 6.17
CA ARG A 72 -27.64 7.68 5.59
C ARG A 72 -28.61 6.81 6.41
N GLU A 73 -28.17 5.63 6.81
CA GLU A 73 -28.97 4.68 7.62
C GLU A 73 -29.22 5.20 9.04
N ARG A 74 -28.20 5.80 9.65
CA ARG A 74 -28.25 6.28 11.04
C ARG A 74 -28.62 7.76 11.18
N ARG A 75 -29.12 8.39 10.10
CA ARG A 75 -29.44 9.84 10.12
C ARG A 75 -30.42 10.24 11.20
N PHE A 76 -31.39 9.36 11.53
CA PHE A 76 -32.37 9.60 12.59
C PHE A 76 -31.70 9.60 13.96
N ASP A 77 -30.85 8.62 14.25
CA ASP A 77 -30.11 8.54 15.52
C ASP A 77 -29.17 9.73 15.70
N LEU A 78 -28.49 10.15 14.62
CA LEU A 78 -27.63 11.32 14.61
C LEU A 78 -28.41 12.63 14.84
N ALA A 79 -29.61 12.73 14.29
CA ALA A 79 -30.50 13.86 14.53
C ALA A 79 -30.99 13.87 15.99
N MET A 80 -31.35 12.72 16.54
CA MET A 80 -31.77 12.57 17.91
C MET A 80 -30.68 12.96 18.91
N LEU A 81 -29.42 12.57 18.66
CA LEU A 81 -28.27 13.02 19.44
C LEU A 81 -28.12 14.56 19.41
N ARG A 82 -28.39 15.18 18.28
CA ARG A 82 -28.36 16.65 18.16
C ARG A 82 -29.51 17.31 18.90
N MET A 83 -30.70 16.73 18.90
CA MET A 83 -31.84 17.22 19.69
C MET A 83 -31.55 17.15 21.19
N LEU A 84 -30.79 16.15 21.64
CA LEU A 84 -30.31 16.04 23.03
C LEU A 84 -29.17 17.00 23.37
N GLY A 85 -28.80 17.90 22.43
CA GLY A 85 -27.80 18.95 22.66
C GLY A 85 -26.39 18.60 22.22
N ALA A 86 -26.17 17.47 21.53
CA ALA A 86 -24.84 17.13 21.03
C ALA A 86 -24.42 18.11 19.93
N PRO A 87 -23.25 18.78 20.05
CA PRO A 87 -22.79 19.71 19.03
C PRO A 87 -22.34 18.94 17.75
N ALA A 88 -22.55 19.55 16.58
CA ALA A 88 -22.28 18.91 15.29
C ALA A 88 -20.86 18.37 15.13
N HIS A 89 -19.86 19.06 15.71
CA HIS A 89 -18.46 18.61 15.65
C HIS A 89 -18.20 17.29 16.40
N ARG A 90 -18.93 17.01 17.47
CA ARG A 90 -18.82 15.73 18.20
C ARG A 90 -19.36 14.58 17.35
N VAL A 91 -20.48 14.80 16.70
CA VAL A 91 -21.10 13.79 15.82
C VAL A 91 -20.20 13.52 14.59
N ALA A 92 -19.67 14.57 13.96
CA ALA A 92 -18.72 14.44 12.88
C ALA A 92 -17.41 13.76 13.34
N GLY A 93 -16.91 14.11 14.53
CA GLY A 93 -15.72 13.50 15.12
C GLY A 93 -15.87 11.99 15.35
N LEU A 94 -17.07 11.55 15.71
CA LEU A 94 -17.35 10.13 15.92
C LEU A 94 -17.19 9.31 14.63
N LEU A 95 -17.62 9.85 13.48
CA LEU A 95 -17.42 9.24 12.17
C LEU A 95 -15.94 9.14 11.78
N VAL A 96 -15.18 10.20 12.08
CA VAL A 96 -13.72 10.19 11.81
C VAL A 96 -13.02 9.17 12.72
N CYS A 97 -13.39 9.08 13.98
CA CYS A 97 -12.88 8.05 14.89
C CYS A 97 -13.19 6.63 14.42
N GLU A 98 -14.42 6.38 13.94
CA GLU A 98 -14.81 5.09 13.37
C GLU A 98 -13.93 4.75 12.16
N ALA A 99 -13.73 5.70 11.24
CA ALA A 99 -12.85 5.53 10.09
C ALA A 99 -11.39 5.24 10.50
N TRP A 100 -10.88 5.90 11.53
CA TRP A 100 -9.52 5.69 12.04
C TRP A 100 -9.36 4.30 12.66
N TRP A 101 -10.33 3.85 13.46
CA TRP A 101 -10.29 2.49 14.01
C TRP A 101 -10.29 1.43 12.93
N LEU A 102 -11.14 1.57 11.90
CA LEU A 102 -11.18 0.66 10.76
C LEU A 102 -9.85 0.66 10.00
N ALA A 103 -9.26 1.84 9.75
CA ALA A 103 -7.99 1.96 9.06
C ALA A 103 -6.82 1.34 9.85
N LEU A 104 -6.79 1.54 11.18
CA LEU A 104 -5.77 0.94 12.05
C LEU A 104 -5.89 -0.59 12.08
N LEU A 105 -7.09 -1.12 12.27
CA LEU A 105 -7.32 -2.56 12.27
C LEU A 105 -6.99 -3.18 10.91
N ALA A 106 -7.41 -2.55 9.82
CA ALA A 106 -7.10 -3.01 8.47
C ALA A 106 -5.60 -2.96 8.16
N SER A 107 -4.89 -1.89 8.56
CA SER A 107 -3.44 -1.78 8.36
C SER A 107 -2.67 -2.80 9.20
N ALA A 108 -3.07 -3.03 10.46
CA ALA A 108 -2.46 -4.06 11.30
C ALA A 108 -2.66 -5.46 10.72
N ALA A 109 -3.88 -5.79 10.30
CA ALA A 109 -4.18 -7.07 9.65
C ALA A 109 -3.42 -7.23 8.33
N GLY A 110 -3.33 -6.16 7.53
CA GLY A 110 -2.58 -6.14 6.27
C GLY A 110 -1.08 -6.34 6.46
N LEU A 111 -0.48 -5.69 7.46
CA LEU A 111 0.93 -5.88 7.83
C LEU A 111 1.20 -7.32 8.27
N LEU A 112 0.38 -7.86 9.17
CA LEU A 112 0.52 -9.26 9.61
C LEU A 112 0.40 -10.24 8.45
N ALA A 113 -0.62 -10.06 7.59
CA ALA A 113 -0.80 -10.90 6.42
C ALA A 113 0.39 -10.78 5.45
N GLY A 114 0.92 -9.58 5.25
CA GLY A 114 2.09 -9.31 4.42
C GLY A 114 3.34 -10.05 4.93
N HIS A 115 3.62 -9.98 6.23
CA HIS A 115 4.75 -10.68 6.85
C HIS A 115 4.60 -12.22 6.75
N VAL A 116 3.40 -12.75 7.01
CA VAL A 116 3.12 -14.18 6.88
C VAL A 116 3.31 -14.65 5.43
N LEU A 117 2.77 -13.90 4.47
CA LEU A 117 2.95 -14.24 3.04
C LEU A 117 4.41 -14.17 2.61
N ALA A 118 5.16 -13.16 3.07
CA ALA A 118 6.58 -13.03 2.78
C ALA A 118 7.39 -14.20 3.40
N GLU A 119 7.04 -14.65 4.61
CA GLU A 119 7.67 -15.80 5.25
C GLU A 119 7.39 -17.10 4.50
N VAL A 120 6.13 -17.35 4.12
CA VAL A 120 5.75 -18.54 3.34
C VAL A 120 6.46 -18.55 1.98
N ALA A 121 6.51 -17.41 1.29
CA ALA A 121 7.24 -17.29 0.02
C ALA A 121 8.75 -17.52 0.22
N GLY A 122 9.33 -16.98 1.30
CA GLY A 122 10.72 -17.19 1.67
C GLY A 122 11.05 -18.68 1.89
N GLN A 123 10.21 -19.40 2.63
CA GLN A 123 10.38 -20.84 2.87
C GLN A 123 10.30 -21.65 1.57
N MET A 124 9.40 -21.32 0.65
CA MET A 124 9.32 -21.97 -0.65
C MET A 124 10.59 -21.76 -1.48
N LEU A 125 11.14 -20.53 -1.47
CA LEU A 125 12.40 -20.23 -2.17
C LEU A 125 13.62 -20.89 -1.52
N GLN A 126 13.63 -21.06 -0.20
CA GLN A 126 14.69 -21.76 0.52
C GLN A 126 14.77 -23.24 0.13
N ALA A 127 13.62 -23.90 -0.04
CA ALA A 127 13.56 -25.30 -0.45
C ALA A 127 14.17 -25.54 -1.83
N GLU A 128 14.13 -24.53 -2.75
CA GLU A 128 14.63 -24.68 -4.10
C GLU A 128 16.05 -24.10 -4.33
N ARG A 129 16.46 -23.07 -3.57
CA ARG A 129 17.66 -22.28 -3.91
C ARG A 129 18.61 -21.93 -2.75
N SER A 130 18.44 -22.48 -1.57
CA SER A 130 19.29 -22.18 -0.38
C SER A 130 19.40 -20.68 -0.03
N LEU A 131 18.41 -19.87 -0.38
CA LEU A 131 18.38 -18.44 -0.08
C LEU A 131 17.69 -18.25 1.27
N ASN A 132 18.41 -17.77 2.28
CA ASN A 132 17.84 -17.41 3.57
C ASN A 132 17.08 -16.05 3.44
N VAL A 133 15.81 -16.13 3.09
CA VAL A 133 14.90 -14.96 3.07
C VAL A 133 13.91 -15.15 4.20
N THR A 134 13.92 -14.23 5.18
CA THR A 134 12.94 -14.20 6.27
C THR A 134 11.97 -13.03 6.07
N GLY A 135 10.67 -13.28 6.27
CA GLY A 135 9.64 -12.26 6.20
C GLY A 135 9.48 -11.44 7.49
N TRP A 136 10.13 -11.82 8.59
CA TRP A 136 9.99 -11.16 9.90
C TRP A 136 11.01 -10.03 10.13
N VAL A 137 11.35 -9.28 9.10
CA VAL A 137 12.22 -8.12 9.22
C VAL A 137 11.37 -6.86 9.23
N TRP A 138 11.25 -6.23 10.40
CA TRP A 138 10.55 -4.95 10.53
C TRP A 138 11.40 -3.81 9.96
N LEU A 139 10.90 -3.16 8.91
CA LEU A 139 11.55 -1.99 8.33
C LEU A 139 10.92 -0.71 8.89
N PRO A 140 11.72 0.33 9.20
CA PRO A 140 11.18 1.63 9.61
C PRO A 140 10.20 2.23 8.58
N ALA A 141 10.35 1.87 7.31
CA ALA A 141 9.46 2.29 6.23
C ALA A 141 8.03 1.75 6.37
N GLU A 142 7.80 0.68 7.11
CA GLU A 142 6.48 0.08 7.32
C GLU A 142 5.52 0.99 8.10
N TRP A 143 6.06 1.90 8.91
CA TRP A 143 5.25 2.91 9.61
C TRP A 143 4.50 3.86 8.66
N TRP A 144 4.96 3.99 7.41
CA TRP A 144 4.24 4.76 6.40
C TRP A 144 2.93 4.09 5.96
N ILE A 145 2.77 2.77 6.18
CA ILE A 145 1.55 2.04 5.82
C ILE A 145 0.37 2.48 6.69
N PRO A 146 0.41 2.38 8.04
CA PRO A 146 -0.67 2.89 8.87
C PRO A 146 -0.85 4.40 8.76
N ALA A 147 0.22 5.17 8.57
CA ALA A 147 0.11 6.61 8.35
C ALA A 147 -0.65 6.94 7.05
N GLY A 148 -0.34 6.24 5.95
CA GLY A 148 -1.05 6.37 4.69
C GLY A 148 -2.51 5.92 4.79
N ALA A 149 -2.78 4.81 5.49
CA ALA A 149 -4.13 4.32 5.74
C ALA A 149 -4.98 5.35 6.53
N LEU A 150 -4.41 5.96 7.58
CA LEU A 150 -5.07 7.02 8.34
C LEU A 150 -5.35 8.26 7.49
N LEU A 151 -4.42 8.64 6.62
CA LEU A 151 -4.61 9.76 5.71
C LEU A 151 -5.77 9.48 4.75
N VAL A 152 -5.81 8.32 4.12
CA VAL A 152 -6.89 7.92 3.22
C VAL A 152 -8.22 7.83 3.96
N ALA A 153 -8.24 7.27 5.18
CA ALA A 153 -9.43 7.20 6.02
C ALA A 153 -9.96 8.60 6.39
N THR A 154 -9.07 9.54 6.71
CA THR A 154 -9.44 10.92 7.01
C THR A 154 -10.07 11.61 5.79
N LEU A 155 -9.47 11.44 4.61
CA LEU A 155 -10.01 11.98 3.36
C LEU A 155 -11.36 11.35 3.01
N ALA A 156 -11.49 10.03 3.16
CA ALA A 156 -12.74 9.32 2.91
C ALA A 156 -13.86 9.74 3.87
N ALA A 157 -13.54 9.98 5.14
CA ALA A 157 -14.49 10.43 6.15
C ALA A 157 -14.87 11.92 6.04
N CYS A 158 -14.05 12.73 5.38
CA CYS A 158 -14.22 14.19 5.33
C CYS A 158 -15.57 14.61 4.74
N LEU A 159 -15.95 14.06 3.58
CA LEU A 159 -17.22 14.39 2.93
C LEU A 159 -18.46 13.95 3.73
N PRO A 160 -18.56 12.70 4.24
CA PRO A 160 -19.64 12.29 5.11
C PRO A 160 -19.73 13.15 6.39
N ALA A 161 -18.60 13.44 7.03
CA ALA A 161 -18.54 14.24 8.24
C ALA A 161 -18.99 15.71 7.98
N LEU A 162 -18.56 16.32 6.86
CA LEU A 162 -19.00 17.64 6.45
C LEU A 162 -20.50 17.68 6.12
N ASN A 163 -21.02 16.60 5.54
CA ASN A 163 -22.45 16.52 5.25
C ASN A 163 -23.29 16.46 6.54
N VAL A 164 -22.85 15.70 7.55
CA VAL A 164 -23.47 15.67 8.88
C VAL A 164 -23.36 17.05 9.54
N TYR A 165 -22.20 17.71 9.42
CA TYR A 165 -22.01 19.04 10.00
C TYR A 165 -22.94 20.09 9.37
N ARG A 166 -23.18 20.05 8.05
CA ARG A 166 -23.94 21.05 7.30
C ARG A 166 -25.44 20.76 7.20
N ARG A 167 -25.87 19.51 7.05
CA ARG A 167 -27.23 19.13 6.64
C ARG A 167 -28.11 18.56 7.75
N VAL A 168 -27.57 18.22 8.90
CA VAL A 168 -28.43 17.81 10.04
C VAL A 168 -28.97 19.08 10.72
N ASP A 169 -29.72 19.86 9.95
CA ASP A 169 -30.47 20.97 10.51
C ASP A 169 -31.84 20.43 10.95
N VAL A 170 -32.09 20.51 12.26
CA VAL A 170 -33.29 19.97 12.92
C VAL A 170 -34.57 20.55 12.29
N LEU A 171 -34.49 21.76 11.74
CA LEU A 171 -35.60 22.45 11.09
C LEU A 171 -36.09 21.77 9.81
N SER A 172 -35.22 21.08 9.06
CA SER A 172 -35.60 20.40 7.82
C SER A 172 -36.41 19.12 8.03
N LEU A 173 -36.30 18.49 9.21
CA LEU A 173 -37.06 17.30 9.59
C LEU A 173 -38.46 17.62 10.09
N LEU A 174 -38.66 18.81 10.65
CA LEU A 174 -39.95 19.28 11.14
C LEU A 174 -40.86 19.83 10.01
N ASN A 175 -40.28 20.19 8.87
CA ASN A 175 -41.03 20.79 7.75
C ASN A 175 -41.46 19.75 6.68
N ASN A 176 -41.05 18.48 6.80
CA ASN A 176 -41.40 17.36 5.89
C ASN A 176 -42.21 16.23 6.57
N GLY A 177 -42.76 16.46 7.72
CA GLY A 177 -43.76 15.64 8.40
C GLY A 177 -45.09 16.37 8.38
#